data_9307b4da0148c63e03edc2e7281dd0f4
#
_entry.id   9307b4da0148c63e03edc2e7281dd0f4
#
_cell.length_a   1.000
_cell.length_b   1.000
_cell.length_c   1.000
_cell.angle_alpha   90.00
_cell.angle_beta   90.00
_cell.angle_gamma   90.00
#
_symmetry.space_group_name_H-M   'P 1'
#
loop_
_entity.id
_entity.type
_entity.pdbx_description
1 polymer ?
#
loop_
_entity_poly.entity_id
_entity_poly.type
_entity_poly.pdbx_seq_one_letter_code
_entity_poly.pdbx_strand_id
1 'polypeptide(L)'
;MEYVDVEGLIQPILTIIVNARESGSVDRIVGEEGSLLQKGDTILVLENPDLIHSIEEQRDDLEKQLISFREKEIEMEQKSLTLQQQTLQTNYELARLQKSFNLDKEEFKMGIKSKAQLEVAEDEYNYNVKKAKLQRESLRQDSVVAIIRKDLIHND
;
A
#
# COMPACT_ATOMS: atom_id res chain seq x y z
N MET A 1 -53.93 9.38 70.70
CA MET A 1 -53.37 9.00 69.39
C MET A 1 -52.95 7.54 69.51
N GLU A 2 -53.61 6.66 68.80
CA GLU A 2 -53.33 5.24 68.78
C GLU A 2 -52.25 5.02 67.69
N TYR A 3 -51.09 4.44 68.04
CA TYR A 3 -50.06 4.05 67.10
C TYR A 3 -50.23 2.59 66.85
N VAL A 4 -50.23 2.21 65.54
CA VAL A 4 -50.21 0.84 65.13
C VAL A 4 -48.78 0.59 64.59
N ASP A 5 -47.97 -0.26 65.23
CA ASP A 5 -46.70 -0.74 64.78
C ASP A 5 -46.97 -1.77 63.68
N VAL A 6 -46.46 -1.47 62.48
CA VAL A 6 -46.52 -2.39 61.33
C VAL A 6 -45.11 -2.79 60.98
N GLU A 7 -44.78 -4.09 61.02
CA GLU A 7 -43.58 -4.64 60.54
C GLU A 7 -43.68 -4.80 59.00
N GLY A 8 -42.73 -4.23 58.26
CA GLY A 8 -42.66 -4.29 56.83
C GLY A 8 -41.26 -4.65 56.34
N LEU A 9 -41.16 -5.46 55.29
CA LEU A 9 -39.90 -5.77 54.62
C LEU A 9 -39.70 -4.81 53.44
N ILE A 10 -38.61 -4.09 53.42
CA ILE A 10 -38.25 -3.22 52.31
C ILE A 10 -37.51 -4.05 51.28
N GLN A 11 -38.01 -4.07 50.03
CA GLN A 11 -37.38 -4.75 48.90
C GLN A 11 -37.14 -3.74 47.78
N PRO A 12 -36.05 -3.91 46.99
CA PRO A 12 -35.80 -3.06 45.83
C PRO A 12 -36.88 -3.26 44.76
N ILE A 13 -37.35 -2.16 44.17
CA ILE A 13 -38.32 -2.19 43.06
C ILE A 13 -37.76 -2.84 41.81
N LEU A 14 -36.46 -2.65 41.56
CA LEU A 14 -35.76 -3.17 40.41
C LEU A 14 -34.31 -3.50 40.77
N THR A 15 -33.85 -4.67 40.39
CA THR A 15 -32.46 -5.08 40.49
C THR A 15 -31.92 -5.28 39.09
N ILE A 16 -30.82 -4.63 38.75
CA ILE A 16 -30.16 -4.73 37.44
C ILE A 16 -28.78 -5.37 37.67
N ILE A 17 -28.51 -6.42 36.90
CA ILE A 17 -27.18 -7.04 36.83
C ILE A 17 -26.42 -6.39 35.67
N VAL A 18 -25.30 -5.78 35.98
CA VAL A 18 -24.40 -5.18 34.98
C VAL A 18 -23.22 -6.14 34.73
N ASN A 19 -23.12 -6.64 33.50
CA ASN A 19 -22.03 -7.47 33.07
C ASN A 19 -20.99 -6.64 32.32
N ALA A 20 -19.72 -6.93 32.52
CA ALA A 20 -18.64 -6.39 31.69
C ALA A 20 -18.77 -6.91 30.25
N ARG A 21 -18.48 -6.08 29.28
CA ARG A 21 -18.45 -6.47 27.85
C ARG A 21 -17.18 -7.27 27.50
N GLU A 22 -16.07 -6.93 28.15
CA GLU A 22 -14.77 -7.58 27.95
C GLU A 22 -14.34 -8.24 29.26
N SER A 23 -13.58 -9.34 29.14
CA SER A 23 -12.96 -10.04 30.27
C SER A 23 -11.75 -9.23 30.76
N GLY A 24 -11.51 -9.30 32.05
CA GLY A 24 -10.35 -8.65 32.66
C GLY A 24 -10.28 -8.90 34.15
N SER A 25 -9.14 -8.57 34.76
CA SER A 25 -8.98 -8.51 36.20
C SER A 25 -9.44 -7.18 36.74
N VAL A 26 -9.97 -7.16 37.95
CA VAL A 26 -10.39 -5.92 38.61
C VAL A 26 -9.12 -5.16 39.06
N ASP A 27 -8.84 -4.02 38.44
CA ASP A 27 -7.77 -3.12 38.85
C ASP A 27 -8.17 -2.39 40.14
N ARG A 28 -9.33 -1.73 40.11
CA ARG A 28 -9.85 -1.02 41.28
C ARG A 28 -11.37 -0.91 41.27
N ILE A 29 -11.96 -0.92 42.47
CA ILE A 29 -13.37 -0.65 42.72
C ILE A 29 -13.48 0.83 43.07
N VAL A 30 -14.29 1.58 42.34
CA VAL A 30 -14.52 3.03 42.54
C VAL A 30 -15.82 3.28 43.30
N GLY A 31 -16.85 2.52 42.95
CA GLY A 31 -18.16 2.63 43.60
C GLY A 31 -18.20 1.87 44.92
N GLU A 32 -18.53 2.52 46.03
CA GLU A 32 -18.72 1.87 47.33
C GLU A 32 -20.11 1.24 47.42
N GLU A 33 -20.24 0.14 48.18
CA GLU A 33 -21.51 -0.50 48.45
C GLU A 33 -22.46 0.48 49.16
N GLY A 34 -23.69 0.59 48.68
CA GLY A 34 -24.69 1.49 49.20
C GLY A 34 -24.61 2.94 48.71
N SER A 35 -23.66 3.27 47.83
CA SER A 35 -23.55 4.60 47.24
C SER A 35 -24.63 4.85 46.16
N LEU A 36 -25.03 6.11 46.01
CA LEU A 36 -25.92 6.55 44.94
C LEU A 36 -25.09 6.84 43.70
N LEU A 37 -25.38 6.10 42.59
CA LEU A 37 -24.69 6.24 41.32
C LEU A 37 -25.58 6.95 40.30
N GLN A 38 -24.98 7.79 39.48
CA GLN A 38 -25.63 8.46 38.35
C GLN A 38 -25.17 7.82 37.02
N LYS A 39 -25.92 8.10 35.96
CA LYS A 39 -25.55 7.65 34.63
C LYS A 39 -24.20 8.25 34.19
N GLY A 40 -23.22 7.41 33.99
CA GLY A 40 -21.84 7.78 33.60
C GLY A 40 -20.83 7.60 34.73
N ASP A 41 -21.27 7.31 35.96
CA ASP A 41 -20.34 7.06 37.07
C ASP A 41 -19.59 5.73 36.86
N THR A 42 -18.32 5.74 37.24
CA THR A 42 -17.47 4.55 37.18
C THR A 42 -17.68 3.71 38.44
N ILE A 43 -18.10 2.46 38.23
CA ILE A 43 -18.29 1.50 39.33
C ILE A 43 -16.99 0.79 39.66
N LEU A 44 -16.32 0.26 38.63
CA LEU A 44 -15.04 -0.44 38.76
C LEU A 44 -14.21 -0.26 37.47
N VAL A 45 -12.90 -0.45 37.59
CA VAL A 45 -11.98 -0.42 36.48
C VAL A 45 -11.44 -1.83 36.28
N LEU A 46 -11.51 -2.32 35.04
CA LEU A 46 -10.94 -3.59 34.64
C LEU A 46 -9.64 -3.37 33.89
N GLU A 47 -8.67 -4.24 34.11
CA GLU A 47 -7.43 -4.31 33.37
C GLU A 47 -7.36 -5.64 32.60
N ASN A 48 -7.00 -5.57 31.34
CA ASN A 48 -6.77 -6.74 30.50
C ASN A 48 -5.45 -6.58 29.74
N PRO A 49 -4.33 -6.98 30.33
CA PRO A 49 -2.99 -6.88 29.71
C PRO A 49 -2.91 -7.63 28.39
N ASP A 50 -3.56 -8.81 28.29
CA ASP A 50 -3.54 -9.64 27.09
C ASP A 50 -4.22 -8.93 25.90
N LEU A 51 -5.33 -8.25 26.17
CA LEU A 51 -6.03 -7.44 25.16
C LEU A 51 -5.16 -6.26 24.72
N ILE A 52 -4.54 -5.55 25.65
CA ILE A 52 -3.64 -4.43 25.32
C ILE A 52 -2.49 -4.94 24.44
N HIS A 53 -1.85 -6.04 24.83
CA HIS A 53 -0.74 -6.64 24.08
C HIS A 53 -1.18 -7.06 22.67
N SER A 54 -2.35 -7.69 22.52
CA SER A 54 -2.88 -8.07 21.22
C SER A 54 -3.16 -6.87 20.29
N ILE A 55 -3.62 -5.75 20.86
CA ILE A 55 -3.84 -4.51 20.12
C ILE A 55 -2.50 -3.90 19.67
N GLU A 56 -1.48 -3.92 20.53
CA GLU A 56 -0.13 -3.47 20.20
C GLU A 56 0.49 -4.31 19.08
N GLU A 57 0.39 -5.65 19.16
CA GLU A 57 0.86 -6.55 18.10
C GLU A 57 0.17 -6.28 16.76
N GLN A 58 -1.15 -6.12 16.74
CA GLN A 58 -1.88 -5.80 15.53
C GLN A 58 -1.48 -4.44 14.93
N ARG A 59 -1.23 -3.46 15.80
CA ARG A 59 -0.75 -2.15 15.38
C ARG A 59 0.64 -2.22 14.74
N ASP A 60 1.55 -2.96 15.37
CA ASP A 60 2.90 -3.19 14.84
C ASP A 60 2.88 -3.92 13.49
N ASP A 61 2.00 -4.91 13.34
CA ASP A 61 1.84 -5.62 12.08
C ASP A 61 1.26 -4.73 10.97
N LEU A 62 0.32 -3.86 11.31
CA LEU A 62 -0.20 -2.87 10.37
C LEU A 62 0.91 -1.89 9.94
N GLU A 63 1.74 -1.42 10.87
CA GLU A 63 2.85 -0.54 10.56
C GLU A 63 3.87 -1.20 9.64
N LYS A 64 4.24 -2.47 9.89
CA LYS A 64 5.10 -3.27 9.00
C LYS A 64 4.51 -3.40 7.59
N GLN A 65 3.21 -3.64 7.49
CA GLN A 65 2.53 -3.70 6.19
C GLN A 65 2.61 -2.36 5.45
N LEU A 66 2.36 -1.25 6.13
CA LEU A 66 2.46 0.10 5.55
C LEU A 66 3.87 0.41 5.05
N ILE A 67 4.90 0.03 5.82
CA ILE A 67 6.30 0.17 5.38
C ILE A 67 6.55 -0.65 4.12
N SER A 68 6.13 -1.92 4.11
CA SER A 68 6.28 -2.80 2.94
C SER A 68 5.58 -2.26 1.68
N PHE A 69 4.41 -1.62 1.83
CA PHE A 69 3.74 -0.96 0.71
C PHE A 69 4.53 0.23 0.17
N ARG A 70 5.07 1.06 1.06
CA ARG A 70 5.91 2.21 0.65
C ARG A 70 7.19 1.77 -0.05
N GLU A 71 7.83 0.72 0.43
CA GLU A 71 9.02 0.15 -0.21
C GLU A 71 8.70 -0.31 -1.65
N LYS A 72 7.58 -1.02 -1.85
CA LYS A 72 7.13 -1.44 -3.18
C LYS A 72 6.80 -0.26 -4.09
N GLU A 73 6.22 0.81 -3.56
CA GLU A 73 5.93 2.01 -4.33
C GLU A 73 7.22 2.68 -4.82
N ILE A 74 8.21 2.84 -3.94
CA ILE A 74 9.54 3.38 -4.29
C ILE A 74 10.24 2.49 -5.33
N GLU A 75 10.20 1.16 -5.16
CA GLU A 75 10.79 0.22 -6.13
C GLU A 75 10.16 0.37 -7.52
N MET A 76 8.84 0.50 -7.59
CA MET A 76 8.13 0.71 -8.86
C MET A 76 8.51 2.04 -9.51
N GLU A 77 8.66 3.11 -8.73
CA GLU A 77 9.09 4.41 -9.23
C GLU A 77 10.52 4.36 -9.78
N GLN A 78 11.45 3.74 -9.06
CA GLN A 78 12.82 3.52 -9.52
C GLN A 78 12.86 2.70 -10.82
N LYS A 79 12.06 1.64 -10.90
CA LYS A 79 11.94 0.83 -12.12
C LYS A 79 11.42 1.67 -13.29
N SER A 80 10.41 2.49 -13.08
CA SER A 80 9.86 3.40 -14.09
C SER A 80 10.93 4.37 -14.62
N LEU A 81 11.70 5.00 -13.73
CA LEU A 81 12.79 5.90 -14.09
C LEU A 81 13.88 5.18 -14.90
N THR A 82 14.26 3.97 -14.47
CA THR A 82 15.24 3.14 -15.20
C THR A 82 14.76 2.83 -16.61
N LEU A 83 13.50 2.44 -16.78
CA LEU A 83 12.91 2.15 -18.09
C LEU A 83 12.83 3.41 -18.97
N GLN A 84 12.55 4.58 -18.39
CA GLN A 84 12.59 5.86 -19.11
C GLN A 84 14.00 6.19 -19.59
N GLN A 85 15.03 6.01 -18.76
CA GLN A 85 16.43 6.20 -19.17
C GLN A 85 16.83 5.27 -20.30
N GLN A 86 16.48 3.98 -20.21
CA GLN A 86 16.74 3.00 -21.26
C GLN A 86 16.04 3.37 -22.58
N THR A 87 14.82 3.88 -22.50
CA THR A 87 14.06 4.35 -23.65
C THR A 87 14.73 5.56 -24.30
N LEU A 88 15.19 6.51 -23.50
CA LEU A 88 15.90 7.69 -23.97
C LEU A 88 17.21 7.29 -24.68
N GLN A 89 17.99 6.41 -24.06
CA GLN A 89 19.23 5.89 -24.66
C GLN A 89 18.97 5.18 -25.97
N THR A 90 17.97 4.29 -26.01
CA THR A 90 17.59 3.55 -27.23
C THR A 90 17.16 4.50 -28.35
N ASN A 91 16.40 5.57 -28.01
CA ASN A 91 16.00 6.57 -29.00
C ASN A 91 17.20 7.35 -29.55
N TYR A 92 18.16 7.69 -28.70
CA TYR A 92 19.39 8.34 -29.13
C TYR A 92 20.23 7.45 -30.06
N GLU A 93 20.40 6.18 -29.70
CA GLU A 93 21.11 5.21 -30.53
C GLU A 93 20.43 5.01 -31.88
N LEU A 94 19.10 4.91 -31.91
CA LEU A 94 18.32 4.83 -33.14
C LEU A 94 18.51 6.06 -34.03
N ALA A 95 18.45 7.27 -33.46
CA ALA A 95 18.65 8.50 -34.21
C ALA A 95 20.07 8.55 -34.81
N ARG A 96 21.08 8.09 -34.07
CA ARG A 96 22.46 7.99 -34.53
C ARG A 96 22.60 6.98 -35.66
N LEU A 97 22.02 5.79 -35.53
CA LEU A 97 22.05 4.74 -36.56
C LEU A 97 21.29 5.18 -37.82
N GLN A 98 20.16 5.84 -37.67
CA GLN A 98 19.41 6.39 -38.80
C GLN A 98 20.23 7.41 -39.59
N LYS A 99 20.96 8.28 -38.89
CA LYS A 99 21.84 9.26 -39.51
C LYS A 99 23.00 8.55 -40.24
N SER A 100 23.62 7.53 -39.62
CA SER A 100 24.66 6.70 -40.25
C SER A 100 24.14 5.99 -41.50
N PHE A 101 22.97 5.35 -41.38
CA PHE A 101 22.34 4.63 -42.50
C PHE A 101 21.99 5.55 -43.69
N ASN A 102 21.53 6.79 -43.39
CA ASN A 102 21.31 7.78 -44.45
C ASN A 102 22.60 8.18 -45.17
N LEU A 103 23.69 8.35 -44.42
CA LEU A 103 25.01 8.61 -45.01
C LEU A 103 25.47 7.41 -45.92
N ASP A 104 25.30 6.21 -45.42
CA ASP A 104 25.63 4.98 -46.18
C ASP A 104 24.85 4.89 -47.47
N LYS A 105 23.58 5.29 -47.50
CA LYS A 105 22.77 5.38 -48.70
C LYS A 105 23.27 6.43 -49.69
N GLU A 106 23.70 7.59 -49.18
CA GLU A 106 24.27 8.63 -50.05
C GLU A 106 25.61 8.22 -50.62
N GLU A 107 26.50 7.59 -49.83
CA GLU A 107 27.78 7.06 -50.26
C GLU A 107 27.60 5.92 -51.30
N PHE A 108 26.59 5.07 -51.12
CA PHE A 108 26.23 4.06 -52.13
C PHE A 108 25.78 4.72 -53.45
N LYS A 109 24.96 5.75 -53.41
CA LYS A 109 24.51 6.48 -54.62
C LYS A 109 25.67 7.14 -55.34
N MET A 110 26.70 7.58 -54.62
CA MET A 110 27.94 8.14 -55.15
C MET A 110 28.94 7.08 -55.63
N GLY A 111 28.62 5.78 -55.45
CA GLY A 111 29.49 4.69 -55.86
C GLY A 111 30.66 4.41 -54.91
N ILE A 112 30.67 5.02 -53.72
CA ILE A 112 31.74 4.90 -52.73
C ILE A 112 31.59 3.58 -51.94
N LYS A 113 30.35 3.16 -51.64
CA LYS A 113 30.03 1.91 -50.92
C LYS A 113 29.46 0.84 -51.82
N SER A 114 29.75 -0.42 -51.50
CA SER A 114 29.17 -1.56 -52.21
C SER A 114 27.75 -1.86 -51.73
N LYS A 115 26.99 -2.59 -52.54
CA LYS A 115 25.62 -3.02 -52.17
C LYS A 115 25.64 -3.88 -50.91
N ALA A 116 26.60 -4.77 -50.75
CA ALA A 116 26.71 -5.60 -49.53
C ALA A 116 26.93 -4.79 -48.26
N GLN A 117 27.69 -3.70 -48.33
CA GLN A 117 27.89 -2.80 -47.18
C GLN A 117 26.60 -2.05 -46.82
N LEU A 118 25.79 -1.66 -47.81
CA LEU A 118 24.50 -1.02 -47.56
C LEU A 118 23.49 -2.00 -46.94
N GLU A 119 23.43 -3.24 -47.40
CA GLU A 119 22.57 -4.30 -46.87
C GLU A 119 22.88 -4.57 -45.38
N VAL A 120 24.16 -4.66 -45.01
CA VAL A 120 24.55 -4.84 -43.59
C VAL A 120 24.10 -3.67 -42.73
N ALA A 121 24.27 -2.43 -43.21
CA ALA A 121 23.81 -1.23 -42.46
C ALA A 121 22.28 -1.18 -42.34
N GLU A 122 21.54 -1.62 -43.35
CA GLU A 122 20.10 -1.73 -43.34
C GLU A 122 19.61 -2.78 -42.34
N ASP A 123 20.22 -3.94 -42.28
CA ASP A 123 19.89 -5.01 -41.36
C ASP A 123 20.14 -4.58 -39.91
N GLU A 124 21.27 -3.93 -39.65
CA GLU A 124 21.59 -3.38 -38.31
C GLU A 124 20.56 -2.31 -37.86
N TYR A 125 20.22 -1.40 -38.75
CA TYR A 125 19.18 -0.39 -38.47
C TYR A 125 17.84 -1.04 -38.19
N ASN A 126 17.38 -1.97 -39.01
CA ASN A 126 16.11 -2.67 -38.86
C ASN A 126 16.03 -3.49 -37.57
N TYR A 127 17.14 -4.16 -37.21
CA TYR A 127 17.22 -4.89 -35.93
C TYR A 127 17.05 -3.97 -34.73
N ASN A 128 17.74 -2.84 -34.71
CA ASN A 128 17.64 -1.87 -33.62
C ASN A 128 16.27 -1.19 -33.53
N VAL A 129 15.61 -0.93 -34.65
CA VAL A 129 14.22 -0.45 -34.68
C VAL A 129 13.26 -1.46 -34.04
N LYS A 130 13.42 -2.75 -34.37
CA LYS A 130 12.59 -3.83 -33.76
C LYS A 130 12.85 -3.95 -32.25
N LYS A 131 14.11 -3.89 -31.85
CA LYS A 131 14.51 -3.91 -30.42
C LYS A 131 13.89 -2.76 -29.64
N ALA A 132 13.96 -1.54 -30.17
CA ALA A 132 13.37 -0.36 -29.54
C ALA A 132 11.83 -0.45 -29.43
N LYS A 133 11.17 -1.01 -30.43
CA LYS A 133 9.73 -1.23 -30.41
C LYS A 133 9.33 -2.21 -29.29
N LEU A 134 10.03 -3.33 -29.15
CA LEU A 134 9.80 -4.30 -28.08
C LEU A 134 10.04 -3.67 -26.69
N GLN A 135 11.09 -2.88 -26.54
CA GLN A 135 11.41 -2.21 -25.29
C GLN A 135 10.33 -1.20 -24.88
N ARG A 136 9.81 -0.42 -25.83
CA ARG A 136 8.68 0.50 -25.59
C ARG A 136 7.40 -0.24 -25.19
N GLU A 137 7.14 -1.38 -25.80
CA GLU A 137 5.97 -2.20 -25.45
C GLU A 137 6.09 -2.77 -24.04
N SER A 138 7.27 -3.27 -23.65
CA SER A 138 7.55 -3.71 -22.28
C SER A 138 7.34 -2.57 -21.26
N LEU A 139 7.87 -1.37 -21.55
CA LEU A 139 7.67 -0.19 -20.69
C LEU A 139 6.19 0.15 -20.52
N ARG A 140 5.41 0.07 -21.59
CA ARG A 140 3.97 0.33 -21.57
C ARG A 140 3.23 -0.68 -20.68
N GLN A 141 3.55 -1.97 -20.83
CA GLN A 141 2.95 -3.03 -20.01
C GLN A 141 3.29 -2.86 -18.53
N ASP A 142 4.56 -2.59 -18.20
CA ASP A 142 5.00 -2.35 -16.83
C ASP A 142 4.32 -1.12 -16.20
N SER A 143 4.09 -0.06 -17.00
CA SER A 143 3.38 1.14 -16.54
C SER A 143 1.90 0.87 -16.24
N VAL A 144 1.22 0.07 -17.07
CA VAL A 144 -0.18 -0.32 -16.85
C VAL A 144 -0.31 -1.15 -15.58
N VAL A 145 0.60 -2.11 -15.34
CA VAL A 145 0.61 -2.93 -14.13
C VAL A 145 0.84 -2.07 -12.88
N ALA A 146 1.72 -1.07 -12.95
CA ALA A 146 1.98 -0.16 -11.84
C ALA A 146 0.74 0.69 -11.49
N ILE A 147 0.01 1.19 -12.49
CA ILE A 147 -1.23 1.95 -12.29
C ILE A 147 -2.29 1.08 -11.61
N ILE A 148 -2.54 -0.13 -12.14
CA ILE A 148 -3.54 -1.05 -11.58
C ILE A 148 -3.22 -1.38 -10.11
N ARG A 149 -1.96 -1.63 -9.78
CA ARG A 149 -1.54 -1.90 -8.40
C ARG A 149 -1.74 -0.71 -7.48
N LYS A 150 -1.48 0.51 -7.96
CA LYS A 150 -1.71 1.74 -7.20
C LYS A 150 -3.19 1.95 -6.89
N ASP A 151 -4.06 1.70 -7.86
CA ASP A 151 -5.52 1.82 -7.69
C ASP A 151 -6.07 0.77 -6.72
N LEU A 152 -5.54 -0.45 -6.70
CA LEU A 152 -5.91 -1.49 -5.74
C LEU A 152 -5.53 -1.13 -4.29
N ILE A 153 -4.40 -0.47 -4.09
CA ILE A 153 -3.93 -0.03 -2.76
C ILE A 153 -4.76 1.15 -2.22
N HIS A 154 -5.39 1.94 -3.09
CA HIS A 154 -6.18 3.11 -2.69
C HIS A 154 -7.66 2.81 -2.41
N ASN A 155 -8.13 1.64 -2.80
CA ASN A 155 -9.54 1.24 -2.69
C ASN A 155 -9.81 0.22 -1.54
N ASP A 156 -8.77 -0.22 -0.83
CA ASP A 156 -8.86 -1.00 0.42
C ASP A 156 -8.60 -0.09 1.63
#